data_2ffb463ac497e0edcf96023dad476106
#
_entry.id   2ffb463ac497e0edcf96023dad476106
#
_cell.length_a   1.000
_cell.length_b   1.000
_cell.length_c   1.000
_cell.angle_alpha   90.00
_cell.angle_beta   90.00
_cell.angle_gamma   90.00
#
_symmetry.space_group_name_H-M   'P 1'
#
loop_
_entity.id
_entity.type
_entity.pdbx_description
1 polymer ?
#
loop_
_entity_poly.entity_id
_entity_poly.type
_entity_poly.pdbx_seq_one_letter_code
_entity_poly.pdbx_strand_id
1 'polypeptide(L)'
;MWWQHGLPEEDGVFDDRSVVSGAIHTTVAVIAYPRISNLDEFQPLKNVPGVRLLWARSPADVAGLKPTDWVVLPGSKATASDLAWLRTQGLDSAIAAHAAQGGAVLGVCGGLQMLGEALIDPEGIDGNGPGLGLLPLVTLFDSAKTVRHTQARFGELAAGVWAKLSGVQVSG
;
A
#
# COMPACT_ATOMS: atom_id res chain seq x y z
N MET A 1 -28.17 14.80 3.01
CA MET A 1 -28.16 13.51 3.73
C MET A 1 -26.69 13.21 3.98
N TRP A 2 -26.20 13.43 5.21
CA TRP A 2 -24.81 13.15 5.56
C TRP A 2 -24.65 11.64 5.69
N TRP A 3 -23.78 11.07 4.89
CA TRP A 3 -23.42 9.66 5.02
C TRP A 3 -22.60 9.49 6.31
N GLN A 4 -23.13 8.73 7.26
CA GLN A 4 -22.34 8.26 8.38
C GLN A 4 -21.42 7.14 7.88
N HIS A 5 -20.28 7.52 7.31
CA HIS A 5 -19.31 6.57 6.75
C HIS A 5 -18.39 5.95 7.80
N GLY A 6 -18.53 6.34 9.08
CA GLY A 6 -17.73 5.79 10.18
C GLY A 6 -16.22 6.10 10.07
N LEU A 7 -15.86 7.11 9.28
CA LEU A 7 -14.48 7.50 9.08
C LEU A 7 -14.03 8.35 10.28
N PRO A 8 -12.82 8.11 10.85
CA PRO A 8 -12.25 8.99 11.86
C PRO A 8 -11.87 10.33 11.24
N GLU A 9 -11.77 11.36 12.07
CA GLU A 9 -11.21 12.65 11.67
C GLU A 9 -9.75 12.49 11.19
N GLU A 10 -9.24 13.45 10.43
CA GLU A 10 -7.96 13.39 9.67
C GLU A 10 -6.72 12.96 10.49
N ASP A 11 -6.77 13.11 11.82
CA ASP A 11 -5.75 12.69 12.78
C ASP A 11 -6.10 11.36 13.49
N GLY A 12 -6.91 10.52 12.85
CA GLY A 12 -7.48 9.31 13.42
C GLY A 12 -6.44 8.35 14.01
N VAL A 13 -6.64 7.96 15.25
CA VAL A 13 -5.91 6.89 15.91
C VAL A 13 -6.17 5.59 15.16
N PHE A 14 -5.12 4.81 14.89
CA PHE A 14 -5.26 3.45 14.34
C PHE A 14 -6.17 2.62 15.26
N ASP A 15 -7.42 2.42 14.86
CA ASP A 15 -8.34 1.58 15.59
C ASP A 15 -8.21 0.14 15.10
N ASP A 16 -7.53 -0.68 15.88
CA ASP A 16 -7.32 -2.10 15.60
C ASP A 16 -8.56 -2.96 15.94
N ARG A 17 -9.66 -2.35 16.41
CA ARG A 17 -10.90 -3.05 16.73
C ARG A 17 -11.72 -3.28 15.48
N SER A 18 -11.33 -4.25 14.66
CA SER A 18 -12.21 -4.75 13.60
C SER A 18 -13.25 -5.68 14.21
N VAL A 19 -14.51 -5.29 14.19
CA VAL A 19 -15.61 -6.22 14.44
C VAL A 19 -15.80 -7.07 13.18
N VAL A 20 -14.99 -8.12 13.06
CA VAL A 20 -15.13 -9.05 11.93
C VAL A 20 -16.38 -9.88 12.15
N SER A 21 -17.39 -9.69 11.32
CA SER A 21 -18.58 -10.54 11.29
C SER A 21 -18.30 -11.77 10.44
N GLY A 22 -18.21 -12.95 11.06
CA GLY A 22 -18.04 -14.22 10.37
C GLY A 22 -16.60 -14.74 10.31
N ALA A 23 -16.37 -15.79 9.50
CA ALA A 23 -15.05 -16.37 9.29
C ALA A 23 -14.15 -15.44 8.45
N ILE A 24 -12.93 -15.20 8.93
CA ILE A 24 -11.94 -14.42 8.18
C ILE A 24 -11.39 -15.25 7.03
N HIS A 25 -11.52 -14.75 5.82
CA HIS A 25 -11.01 -15.36 4.60
C HIS A 25 -9.72 -14.71 4.11
N THR A 26 -9.58 -13.40 4.33
CA THR A 26 -8.43 -12.61 3.86
C THR A 26 -8.07 -11.55 4.90
N THR A 27 -6.78 -11.40 5.16
CA THR A 27 -6.24 -10.26 5.91
C THR A 27 -5.64 -9.26 4.93
N VAL A 28 -5.95 -7.99 5.11
CA VAL A 28 -5.29 -6.87 4.43
C VAL A 28 -4.43 -6.16 5.45
N ALA A 29 -3.12 -6.37 5.38
CA ALA A 29 -2.14 -5.74 6.25
C ALA A 29 -1.64 -4.45 5.60
N VAL A 30 -2.02 -3.32 6.17
CA VAL A 30 -1.58 -1.99 5.74
C VAL A 30 -0.36 -1.59 6.57
N ILE A 31 0.75 -1.26 5.92
CA ILE A 31 1.97 -0.85 6.60
C ILE A 31 1.76 0.52 7.23
N ALA A 32 1.87 0.56 8.55
CA ALA A 32 1.58 1.75 9.35
C ALA A 32 2.83 2.59 9.61
N TYR A 33 3.44 3.14 8.54
CA TYR A 33 4.57 4.06 8.70
C TYR A 33 4.12 5.44 9.22
N PRO A 34 5.06 6.28 9.73
CA PRO A 34 4.72 7.48 10.52
C PRO A 34 3.95 8.56 9.76
N ARG A 35 4.12 8.65 8.43
CA ARG A 35 3.58 9.74 7.63
C ARG A 35 2.60 9.27 6.55
N ILE A 36 1.76 8.28 6.92
CA ILE A 36 0.67 7.86 6.03
C ILE A 36 -0.15 9.07 5.60
N SER A 37 -0.46 9.14 4.32
CA SER A 37 -1.43 10.08 3.80
C SER A 37 -2.85 9.66 3.91
N ASN A 38 -3.85 9.71 4.01
CA ASN A 38 -5.24 9.20 3.89
C ASN A 38 -5.48 7.85 4.59
N LEU A 39 -5.42 7.85 5.91
CA LEU A 39 -5.74 6.68 6.75
C LEU A 39 -7.16 6.14 6.52
N ASP A 40 -8.08 7.03 6.22
CA ASP A 40 -9.49 6.77 6.02
C ASP A 40 -9.80 5.94 4.75
N GLU A 41 -8.90 5.93 3.75
CA GLU A 41 -9.06 5.14 2.52
C GLU A 41 -9.24 3.63 2.80
N PHE A 42 -8.70 3.15 3.91
CA PHE A 42 -8.74 1.72 4.26
C PHE A 42 -9.89 1.36 5.21
N GLN A 43 -10.55 2.34 5.82
CA GLN A 43 -11.66 2.08 6.75
C GLN A 43 -12.83 1.29 6.13
N PRO A 44 -13.20 1.49 4.86
CA PRO A 44 -14.25 0.69 4.23
C PRO A 44 -13.97 -0.82 4.25
N LEU A 45 -12.71 -1.24 4.30
CA LEU A 45 -12.35 -2.67 4.37
C LEU A 45 -12.85 -3.34 5.66
N LYS A 46 -13.03 -2.58 6.75
CA LYS A 46 -13.61 -3.08 8.00
C LYS A 46 -15.06 -3.56 7.83
N ASN A 47 -15.75 -3.02 6.83
CA ASN A 47 -17.16 -3.33 6.56
C ASN A 47 -17.33 -4.46 5.54
N VAL A 48 -16.23 -5.03 5.03
CA VAL A 48 -16.28 -6.14 4.07
C VAL A 48 -16.32 -7.47 4.82
N PRO A 49 -17.41 -8.27 4.72
CA PRO A 49 -17.49 -9.55 5.40
C PRO A 49 -16.32 -10.48 5.01
N GLY A 50 -15.70 -11.11 6.02
CA GLY A 50 -14.57 -12.02 5.81
C GLY A 50 -13.22 -11.35 5.57
N VAL A 51 -13.14 -10.01 5.55
CA VAL A 51 -11.89 -9.26 5.46
C VAL A 51 -11.51 -8.74 6.84
N ARG A 52 -10.25 -8.96 7.20
CA ARG A 52 -9.63 -8.35 8.40
C ARG A 52 -8.65 -7.27 7.97
N LEU A 53 -8.87 -6.03 8.39
CA LEU A 53 -7.89 -4.96 8.28
C LEU A 53 -6.90 -5.06 9.45
N LEU A 54 -5.59 -5.08 9.13
CA LEU A 54 -4.50 -5.10 10.10
C LEU A 54 -3.55 -3.93 9.80
N TRP A 55 -3.24 -3.13 10.81
CA TRP A 55 -2.20 -2.11 10.72
C TRP A 55 -0.86 -2.72 11.14
N ALA A 56 -0.02 -3.08 10.15
CA ALA A 56 1.26 -3.73 10.38
C ALA A 56 2.33 -2.71 10.77
N ARG A 57 2.94 -2.89 11.94
CA ARG A 57 4.00 -2.03 12.51
C ARG A 57 5.31 -2.77 12.72
N SER A 58 5.29 -4.10 12.61
CA SER A 58 6.44 -4.94 12.84
C SER A 58 6.54 -6.06 11.80
N PRO A 59 7.73 -6.64 11.59
CA PRO A 59 7.90 -7.82 10.73
C PRO A 59 7.00 -9.00 11.13
N ALA A 60 6.72 -9.15 12.44
CA ALA A 60 5.87 -10.22 12.95
C ALA A 60 4.43 -10.13 12.43
N ASP A 61 3.92 -8.90 12.23
CA ASP A 61 2.58 -8.68 11.69
C ASP A 61 2.46 -9.19 10.24
N VAL A 62 3.54 -9.07 9.46
CA VAL A 62 3.61 -9.51 8.07
C VAL A 62 3.94 -11.00 7.97
N ALA A 63 4.86 -11.49 8.81
CA ALA A 63 5.29 -12.88 8.79
C ALA A 63 4.16 -13.89 9.08
N GLY A 64 3.11 -13.46 9.78
CA GLY A 64 1.93 -14.27 10.07
C GLY A 64 0.90 -14.34 8.93
N LEU A 65 1.13 -13.65 7.82
CA LEU A 65 0.21 -13.61 6.69
C LEU A 65 0.32 -14.88 5.84
N LYS A 66 -0.80 -15.27 5.24
CA LYS A 66 -0.88 -16.35 4.26
C LYS A 66 -0.65 -15.78 2.85
N PRO A 67 -0.29 -16.62 1.84
CA PRO A 67 -0.20 -16.16 0.45
C PRO A 67 -1.51 -15.59 -0.12
N THR A 68 -2.66 -15.89 0.50
CA THR A 68 -3.96 -15.32 0.13
C THR A 68 -4.25 -13.95 0.75
N ASP A 69 -3.41 -13.53 1.68
CA ASP A 69 -3.51 -12.24 2.35
C ASP A 69 -2.78 -11.14 1.55
N TRP A 70 -3.05 -9.91 1.89
CA TRP A 70 -2.51 -8.76 1.17
C TRP A 70 -1.62 -7.93 2.08
N VAL A 71 -0.53 -7.44 1.52
CA VAL A 71 0.26 -6.35 2.08
C VAL A 71 -0.01 -5.09 1.26
N VAL A 72 -0.35 -4.01 1.94
CA VAL A 72 -0.59 -2.71 1.30
C VAL A 72 0.39 -1.68 1.84
N LEU A 73 1.12 -1.03 0.93
CA LEU A 73 1.89 0.16 1.22
C LEU A 73 1.03 1.38 0.85
N PRO A 74 0.49 2.11 1.84
CA PRO A 74 -0.38 3.25 1.60
C PRO A 74 0.36 4.46 1.04
N GLY A 75 -0.34 5.55 0.77
CA GLY A 75 0.26 6.83 0.44
C GLY A 75 1.13 7.37 1.57
N SER A 76 2.16 8.14 1.24
CA SER A 76 3.06 8.77 2.20
C SER A 76 3.19 10.26 1.91
N LYS A 77 3.29 11.07 2.97
CA LYS A 77 3.61 12.52 2.89
C LYS A 77 5.13 12.77 2.87
N ALA A 78 5.96 11.73 3.05
CA ALA A 78 7.42 11.78 3.00
C ALA A 78 7.97 10.40 2.67
N THR A 79 7.94 10.05 1.39
CA THR A 79 8.17 8.71 0.86
C THR A 79 9.54 8.15 1.23
N ALA A 80 10.61 8.91 1.01
CA ALA A 80 11.97 8.48 1.33
C ALA A 80 12.17 8.25 2.84
N SER A 81 11.60 9.13 3.67
CA SER A 81 11.69 9.03 5.13
C SER A 81 10.92 7.81 5.67
N ASP A 82 9.71 7.56 5.16
CA ASP A 82 8.91 6.41 5.56
C ASP A 82 9.51 5.09 5.06
N LEU A 83 10.13 5.10 3.87
CA LEU A 83 10.88 3.95 3.36
C LEU A 83 12.11 3.63 4.23
N ALA A 84 12.84 4.65 4.68
CA ALA A 84 13.95 4.47 5.62
C ALA A 84 13.48 3.90 6.97
N TRP A 85 12.35 4.41 7.49
CA TRP A 85 11.72 3.88 8.69
C TRP A 85 11.32 2.41 8.52
N LEU A 86 10.65 2.07 7.42
CA LEU A 86 10.21 0.72 7.07
C LEU A 86 11.39 -0.28 7.10
N ARG A 87 12.55 0.11 6.57
CA ARG A 87 13.79 -0.67 6.63
C ARG A 87 14.35 -0.79 8.04
N THR A 88 14.35 0.30 8.79
CA THR A 88 14.82 0.29 10.19
C THR A 88 13.98 -0.66 11.04
N GLN A 89 12.70 -0.83 10.72
CA GLN A 89 11.83 -1.81 11.38
C GLN A 89 12.02 -3.23 10.85
N GLY A 90 12.76 -3.45 9.74
CA GLY A 90 12.91 -4.76 9.09
C GLY A 90 11.67 -5.23 8.32
N LEU A 91 10.73 -4.33 8.06
CA LEU A 91 9.51 -4.61 7.31
C LEU A 91 9.79 -4.87 5.83
N ASP A 92 10.85 -4.31 5.25
CA ASP A 92 11.29 -4.55 3.88
C ASP A 92 11.52 -6.03 3.59
N SER A 93 12.25 -6.71 4.47
CA SER A 93 12.53 -8.14 4.35
C SER A 93 11.26 -8.99 4.51
N ALA A 94 10.36 -8.61 5.41
CA ALA A 94 9.10 -9.29 5.61
C ALA A 94 8.16 -9.13 4.41
N ILE A 95 8.08 -7.94 3.82
CA ILE A 95 7.30 -7.66 2.61
C ILE A 95 7.86 -8.45 1.41
N ALA A 96 9.19 -8.44 1.24
CA ALA A 96 9.84 -9.20 0.17
C ALA A 96 9.60 -10.71 0.31
N ALA A 97 9.66 -11.25 1.53
CA ALA A 97 9.36 -12.64 1.81
C ALA A 97 7.90 -13.01 1.49
N HIS A 98 6.93 -12.14 1.84
CA HIS A 98 5.52 -12.32 1.49
C HIS A 98 5.32 -12.34 -0.03
N ALA A 99 5.91 -11.40 -0.75
CA ALA A 99 5.87 -11.34 -2.22
C ALA A 99 6.49 -12.60 -2.86
N ALA A 100 7.64 -13.07 -2.36
CA ALA A 100 8.32 -14.27 -2.84
C ALA A 100 7.50 -15.56 -2.66
N GLN A 101 6.61 -15.59 -1.67
CA GLN A 101 5.66 -16.68 -1.44
C GLN A 101 4.40 -16.58 -2.33
N GLY A 102 4.33 -15.62 -3.23
CA GLY A 102 3.19 -15.35 -4.10
C GLY A 102 2.07 -14.55 -3.45
N GLY A 103 2.31 -13.96 -2.30
CA GLY A 103 1.39 -13.04 -1.63
C GLY A 103 1.21 -11.74 -2.42
N ALA A 104 0.02 -11.17 -2.38
CA ALA A 104 -0.28 -9.93 -3.06
C ALA A 104 0.31 -8.72 -2.32
N VAL A 105 1.01 -7.86 -3.06
CA VAL A 105 1.52 -6.57 -2.56
C VAL A 105 0.96 -5.44 -3.41
N LEU A 106 0.35 -4.45 -2.77
CA LEU A 106 -0.22 -3.27 -3.43
C LEU A 106 0.46 -2.00 -2.89
N GLY A 107 0.95 -1.17 -3.79
CA GLY A 107 1.44 0.18 -3.45
C GLY A 107 0.47 1.25 -3.94
N VAL A 108 0.15 2.22 -3.10
CA VAL A 108 -0.70 3.37 -3.43
C VAL A 108 0.13 4.64 -3.32
N CYS A 109 0.15 5.47 -4.38
CA CYS A 109 0.89 6.75 -4.40
C CYS A 109 2.35 6.59 -3.93
N GLY A 110 2.75 7.16 -2.80
CA GLY A 110 4.09 6.98 -2.21
C GLY A 110 4.44 5.50 -1.97
N GLY A 111 3.47 4.67 -1.59
CA GLY A 111 3.67 3.23 -1.46
C GLY A 111 4.04 2.54 -2.79
N LEU A 112 3.44 2.96 -3.91
CA LEU A 112 3.85 2.48 -5.23
C LEU A 112 5.30 2.89 -5.56
N GLN A 113 5.67 4.13 -5.23
CA GLN A 113 7.04 4.62 -5.41
C GLN A 113 8.05 3.80 -4.61
N MET A 114 7.71 3.42 -3.36
CA MET A 114 8.55 2.57 -2.51
C MET A 114 8.77 1.17 -3.10
N LEU A 115 7.81 0.61 -3.85
CA LEU A 115 7.92 -0.71 -4.48
C LEU A 115 8.94 -0.74 -5.61
N GLY A 116 9.30 0.40 -6.19
CA GLY A 116 10.26 0.54 -7.28
C GLY A 116 11.69 0.21 -6.90
N GLU A 117 12.60 0.42 -7.84
CA GLU A 117 14.05 0.20 -7.69
C GLU A 117 14.73 1.37 -6.98
N ALA A 118 14.30 2.60 -7.27
CA ALA A 118 14.91 3.80 -6.70
C ALA A 118 13.95 4.99 -6.63
N LEU A 119 14.21 5.84 -5.65
CA LEU A 119 13.71 7.21 -5.53
C LEU A 119 14.87 8.15 -5.89
N ILE A 120 14.69 8.99 -6.90
CA ILE A 120 15.66 9.97 -7.36
C ILE A 120 15.06 11.36 -7.20
N ASP A 121 15.71 12.18 -6.41
CA ASP A 121 15.26 13.51 -6.05
C ASP A 121 16.40 14.53 -6.23
N PRO A 122 16.58 15.05 -7.43
CA PRO A 122 17.62 16.05 -7.71
C PRO A 122 17.33 17.42 -7.07
N GLU A 123 16.07 17.70 -6.76
CA GLU A 123 15.62 19.00 -6.25
C GLU A 123 15.47 19.05 -4.72
N GLY A 124 15.66 17.92 -4.02
CA GLY A 124 15.54 17.84 -2.56
C GLY A 124 14.10 18.00 -2.04
N ILE A 125 13.11 17.50 -2.78
CA ILE A 125 11.69 17.61 -2.46
C ILE A 125 11.30 16.61 -1.37
N ASP A 126 11.75 15.37 -1.49
CA ASP A 126 11.40 14.26 -0.58
C ASP A 126 12.65 13.49 -0.10
N GLY A 127 13.58 13.20 -0.99
CA GLY A 127 14.84 12.52 -0.72
C GLY A 127 15.15 11.38 -1.68
N ASN A 128 16.41 10.97 -1.68
CA ASN A 128 16.92 9.89 -2.51
C ASN A 128 17.02 8.59 -1.72
N GLY A 129 16.83 7.45 -2.39
CA GLY A 129 17.08 6.15 -1.79
C GLY A 129 16.76 4.99 -2.71
N PRO A 130 17.33 3.80 -2.42
CA PRO A 130 16.91 2.59 -3.11
C PRO A 130 15.48 2.24 -2.72
N GLY A 131 14.65 1.82 -3.68
CA GLY A 131 13.33 1.27 -3.44
C GLY A 131 13.38 -0.17 -2.92
N LEU A 132 12.22 -0.82 -2.81
CA LEU A 132 12.13 -2.22 -2.37
C LEU A 132 12.48 -3.21 -3.49
N GLY A 133 12.57 -2.74 -4.75
CA GLY A 133 12.94 -3.57 -5.90
C GLY A 133 11.91 -4.63 -6.29
N LEU A 134 10.66 -4.45 -5.89
CA LEU A 134 9.57 -5.38 -6.23
C LEU A 134 8.91 -5.06 -7.57
N LEU A 135 9.12 -3.85 -8.09
CA LEU A 135 8.65 -3.42 -9.40
C LEU A 135 9.81 -2.80 -10.21
N PRO A 136 9.89 -3.06 -11.51
CA PRO A 136 10.93 -2.49 -12.38
C PRO A 136 10.59 -1.04 -12.76
N LEU A 137 10.56 -0.16 -11.78
CA LEU A 137 10.28 1.27 -11.97
C LEU A 137 11.22 2.12 -11.11
N VAL A 138 11.52 3.32 -11.60
CA VAL A 138 12.28 4.34 -10.89
C VAL A 138 11.37 5.56 -10.74
N THR A 139 11.30 6.12 -9.54
CA THR A 139 10.62 7.38 -9.28
C THR A 139 11.60 8.53 -9.39
N LEU A 140 11.31 9.49 -10.27
CA LEU A 140 12.02 10.76 -10.35
C LEU A 140 11.09 11.87 -9.84
N PHE A 141 11.50 12.56 -8.78
CA PHE A 141 10.79 13.74 -8.29
C PHE A 141 11.12 14.93 -9.17
N ASP A 142 10.10 15.69 -9.53
CA ASP A 142 10.20 16.89 -10.36
C ASP A 142 9.64 18.08 -9.59
N SER A 143 10.27 19.24 -9.72
CA SER A 143 9.81 20.51 -9.13
C SER A 143 8.47 20.97 -9.71
N ALA A 144 8.16 20.58 -10.96
CA ALA A 144 6.92 20.92 -11.65
C ALA A 144 5.88 19.80 -11.48
N LYS A 145 4.75 20.14 -10.84
CA LYS A 145 3.62 19.21 -10.76
C LYS A 145 2.89 19.17 -12.10
N THR A 146 2.92 18.02 -12.75
CA THR A 146 2.15 17.76 -13.98
C THR A 146 0.87 16.99 -13.64
N VAL A 147 -0.28 17.54 -14.05
CA VAL A 147 -1.58 16.85 -13.97
C VAL A 147 -2.05 16.57 -15.39
N ARG A 148 -2.32 15.32 -15.70
CA ARG A 148 -2.82 14.89 -17.01
C ARG A 148 -3.98 13.93 -16.83
N HIS A 149 -5.04 14.15 -17.58
CA HIS A 149 -6.08 13.13 -17.70
C HIS A 149 -5.57 12.02 -18.62
N THR A 150 -5.54 10.80 -18.11
CA THR A 150 -4.95 9.65 -18.81
C THR A 150 -5.96 8.51 -18.87
N GLN A 151 -5.99 7.80 -19.99
CA GLN A 151 -6.68 6.52 -20.13
C GLN A 151 -5.63 5.41 -20.22
N ALA A 152 -5.83 4.37 -19.44
CA ALA A 152 -4.98 3.18 -19.45
C ALA A 152 -5.82 1.91 -19.50
N ARG A 153 -5.20 0.83 -19.94
CA ARG A 153 -5.81 -0.50 -19.96
C ARG A 153 -4.84 -1.50 -19.36
N PHE A 154 -5.33 -2.34 -18.45
CA PHE A 154 -4.53 -3.45 -17.98
C PHE A 154 -4.26 -4.43 -19.13
N GLY A 155 -3.00 -4.83 -19.26
CA GLY A 155 -2.58 -5.88 -20.19
C GLY A 155 -3.16 -7.24 -19.79
N GLU A 156 -2.83 -8.28 -20.52
CA GLU A 156 -3.19 -9.65 -20.14
C GLU A 156 -2.37 -10.09 -18.94
N LEU A 157 -3.07 -10.53 -17.90
CA LEU A 157 -2.50 -11.03 -16.65
C LEU A 157 -2.85 -12.52 -16.55
N ALA A 158 -1.84 -13.37 -16.74
CA ALA A 158 -2.06 -14.80 -16.97
C ALA A 158 -2.66 -15.55 -15.77
N ALA A 159 -2.35 -15.14 -14.55
CA ALA A 159 -2.81 -15.85 -13.33
C ALA A 159 -2.73 -14.96 -12.09
N GLY A 160 -3.24 -15.48 -10.95
CA GLY A 160 -3.17 -14.83 -9.64
C GLY A 160 -4.34 -13.90 -9.35
N VAL A 161 -4.24 -13.18 -8.25
CA VAL A 161 -5.32 -12.29 -7.76
C VAL A 161 -5.63 -11.15 -8.73
N TRP A 162 -4.65 -10.76 -9.53
CA TRP A 162 -4.75 -9.65 -10.50
C TRP A 162 -5.38 -10.05 -11.84
N ALA A 163 -5.55 -11.35 -12.12
CA ALA A 163 -6.05 -11.84 -13.43
C ALA A 163 -7.40 -11.21 -13.83
N LYS A 164 -8.24 -10.88 -12.84
CA LYS A 164 -9.55 -10.24 -13.06
C LYS A 164 -9.44 -8.80 -13.59
N LEU A 165 -8.28 -8.19 -13.53
CA LEU A 165 -8.03 -6.85 -14.08
C LEU A 165 -7.67 -6.89 -15.57
N SER A 166 -7.41 -8.08 -16.15
CA SER A 166 -7.06 -8.22 -17.56
C SER A 166 -8.05 -7.51 -18.45
N GLY A 167 -7.54 -6.58 -19.27
CA GLY A 167 -8.35 -5.81 -20.21
C GLY A 167 -9.23 -4.71 -19.62
N VAL A 168 -9.25 -4.52 -18.30
CA VAL A 168 -10.00 -3.44 -17.64
C VAL A 168 -9.41 -2.09 -18.06
N GLN A 169 -10.29 -1.18 -18.49
CA GLN A 169 -9.93 0.21 -18.78
C GLN A 169 -10.11 1.07 -17.53
N VAL A 170 -9.17 1.97 -17.31
CA VAL A 170 -9.17 2.94 -16.22
C VAL A 170 -8.87 4.34 -16.76
N SER A 171 -9.42 5.37 -16.13
CA SER A 171 -9.15 6.77 -16.46
C SER A 171 -8.95 7.57 -15.18
N GLY A 172 -8.03 8.52 -15.22
CA GLY A 172 -7.72 9.38 -14.09
C GLY A 172 -6.97 10.63 -14.51
#